data_b258932cec9bfb70ad5119e3d7839760
#
_entry.id   b258932cec9bfb70ad5119e3d7839760
#
_cell.length_a   1.000
_cell.length_b   1.000
_cell.length_c   1.000
_cell.angle_alpha   90.00
_cell.angle_beta   90.00
_cell.angle_gamma   90.00
#
_symmetry.space_group_name_H-M   'P 1'
#
loop_
_entity.id
_entity.type
_entity.pdbx_description
1 polymer ?
#
loop_
_entity_poly.entity_id
_entity_poly.type
_entity_poly.pdbx_seq_one_letter_code
_entity_poly.pdbx_strand_id
1 'polypeptide(L)'
;MLHGSSEWVMKIYDISQEVFSCQVYPGDPSPKKDMLSLMENGDMYNLTAFSMCAHNGTHIDAPFHFLEDGKTVDAINLEAFIGNAYVAEHHGIVTRDDAAPLNLSCSDGSPCRAVLIDTI
;
A
#
# COMPACT_ATOMS: atom_id res chain seq x y z
N MET A 1 33.29 -28.55 -15.72
CA MET A 1 33.06 -27.13 -15.34
C MET A 1 31.58 -26.99 -15.06
N LEU A 2 31.21 -26.91 -13.77
CA LEU A 2 29.83 -26.73 -13.33
C LEU A 2 29.55 -25.24 -13.40
N HIS A 3 28.66 -24.82 -14.31
CA HIS A 3 28.09 -23.48 -14.27
C HIS A 3 27.18 -23.38 -13.03
N GLY A 4 27.64 -22.68 -12.03
CA GLY A 4 26.81 -22.30 -10.90
C GLY A 4 25.67 -21.39 -11.41
N SER A 5 24.45 -21.91 -11.36
CA SER A 5 23.26 -21.11 -11.51
C SER A 5 23.23 -20.15 -10.32
N SER A 6 23.42 -18.85 -10.56
CA SER A 6 23.12 -17.83 -9.58
C SER A 6 21.61 -17.89 -9.34
N GLU A 7 21.19 -18.52 -8.24
CA GLU A 7 19.81 -18.41 -7.77
C GLU A 7 19.56 -16.94 -7.45
N TRP A 8 18.72 -16.28 -8.24
CA TRP A 8 18.23 -14.96 -7.94
C TRP A 8 17.26 -15.10 -6.76
N VAL A 9 17.75 -14.86 -5.55
CA VAL A 9 16.89 -14.76 -4.38
C VAL A 9 16.19 -13.40 -4.44
N MET A 10 14.91 -13.43 -4.77
CA MET A 10 14.07 -12.24 -4.68
C MET A 10 13.95 -11.82 -3.21
N LYS A 11 14.35 -10.60 -2.89
CA LYS A 11 14.19 -10.03 -1.56
C LYS A 11 12.89 -9.25 -1.50
N ILE A 12 12.02 -9.62 -0.58
CA ILE A 12 10.73 -8.98 -0.37
C ILE A 12 10.78 -8.16 0.92
N TYR A 13 10.32 -6.92 0.86
CA TYR A 13 10.14 -6.05 2.01
C TYR A 13 8.67 -5.76 2.17
N ASP A 14 8.10 -6.14 3.30
CA ASP A 14 6.74 -5.72 3.68
C ASP A 14 6.83 -4.34 4.31
N ILE A 15 6.21 -3.36 3.65
CA ILE A 15 6.10 -1.98 4.11
C ILE A 15 4.66 -1.61 4.48
N SER A 16 3.78 -2.59 4.60
CA SER A 16 2.39 -2.37 4.99
C SER A 16 2.24 -2.16 6.50
N GLN A 17 1.21 -1.41 6.88
CA GLN A 17 0.81 -1.23 8.27
C GLN A 17 -0.24 -2.27 8.66
N GLU A 18 -0.15 -2.79 9.88
CA GLU A 18 -1.16 -3.71 10.42
C GLU A 18 -2.48 -2.94 10.66
N VAL A 19 -3.57 -3.44 10.11
CA VAL A 19 -4.85 -2.72 9.97
C VAL A 19 -5.53 -2.41 11.31
N PHE A 20 -5.39 -3.29 12.30
CA PHE A 20 -6.08 -3.17 13.59
C PHE A 20 -5.28 -2.42 14.66
N SER A 21 -3.99 -2.20 14.44
CA SER A 21 -3.08 -1.53 15.37
C SER A 21 -2.46 -0.25 14.83
N CYS A 22 -2.63 0.07 13.56
CA CYS A 22 -2.13 1.32 12.99
C CYS A 22 -2.89 2.53 13.56
N GLN A 23 -2.29 3.69 13.42
CA GLN A 23 -2.94 4.94 13.82
C GLN A 23 -4.12 5.23 12.88
N VAL A 24 -5.30 5.39 13.48
CA VAL A 24 -6.53 5.78 12.78
C VAL A 24 -6.57 7.31 12.64
N TYR A 25 -7.07 7.79 11.52
CA TYR A 25 -7.25 9.23 11.31
C TYR A 25 -8.19 9.81 12.39
N PRO A 26 -7.87 10.99 12.98
CA PRO A 26 -8.70 11.59 14.01
C PRO A 26 -10.14 11.85 13.55
N GLY A 27 -11.10 11.22 14.22
CA GLY A 27 -12.52 11.29 13.88
C GLY A 27 -13.08 10.08 13.16
N ASP A 28 -12.22 9.23 12.57
CA ASP A 28 -12.65 8.01 11.92
C ASP A 28 -12.95 6.89 12.93
N PRO A 29 -13.86 5.97 12.62
CA PRO A 29 -14.12 4.81 13.44
C PRO A 29 -12.92 3.85 13.44
N SER A 30 -12.53 3.41 14.64
CA SER A 30 -11.48 2.39 14.77
C SER A 30 -11.91 1.06 14.13
N PRO A 31 -10.98 0.31 13.53
CA PRO A 31 -11.27 -0.99 12.97
C PRO A 31 -11.70 -1.97 14.07
N LYS A 32 -12.63 -2.85 13.74
CA LYS A 32 -13.16 -3.89 14.63
C LYS A 32 -13.10 -5.23 13.95
N LYS A 33 -12.79 -6.26 14.71
CA LYS A 33 -12.90 -7.65 14.27
C LYS A 33 -13.77 -8.44 15.24
N ASP A 34 -14.63 -9.28 14.69
CA ASP A 34 -15.52 -10.18 15.42
C ASP A 34 -15.21 -11.61 15.01
N MET A 35 -14.89 -12.46 15.99
CA MET A 35 -14.66 -13.89 15.78
C MET A 35 -16.01 -14.60 15.74
N LEU A 36 -16.52 -14.87 14.53
CA LEU A 36 -17.83 -15.46 14.33
C LEU A 36 -17.84 -16.97 14.59
N SER A 37 -16.73 -17.65 14.33
CA SER A 37 -16.51 -19.07 14.62
C SER A 37 -15.07 -19.31 15.01
N LEU A 38 -14.84 -20.24 15.94
CA LEU A 38 -13.52 -20.60 16.45
C LEU A 38 -13.41 -22.11 16.63
N MET A 39 -12.42 -22.74 15.99
CA MET A 39 -12.13 -24.17 16.15
C MET A 39 -11.81 -24.52 17.60
N GLU A 40 -11.21 -23.62 18.36
CA GLU A 40 -10.95 -23.80 19.80
C GLU A 40 -12.24 -23.94 20.62
N ASN A 41 -13.36 -23.40 20.13
CA ASN A 41 -14.67 -23.52 20.75
C ASN A 41 -15.48 -24.72 20.20
N GLY A 42 -14.88 -25.54 19.32
CA GLY A 42 -15.54 -26.74 18.74
C GLY A 42 -16.19 -26.48 17.37
N ASP A 43 -16.04 -25.29 16.79
CA ASP A 43 -16.53 -25.00 15.44
C ASP A 43 -15.70 -25.75 14.37
N MET A 44 -16.26 -25.94 13.18
CA MET A 44 -15.58 -26.64 12.08
C MET A 44 -14.46 -25.82 11.44
N TYR A 45 -14.46 -24.48 11.61
CA TYR A 45 -13.52 -23.55 11.01
C TYR A 45 -13.39 -22.27 11.86
N ASN A 46 -12.37 -21.48 11.57
CA ASN A 46 -12.24 -20.14 12.12
C ASN A 46 -12.79 -19.13 11.12
N LEU A 47 -13.68 -18.24 11.57
CA LEU A 47 -14.29 -17.20 10.76
C LEU A 47 -14.23 -15.86 11.49
N THR A 48 -13.67 -14.87 10.84
CA THR A 48 -13.58 -13.52 11.37
C THR A 48 -14.29 -12.55 10.43
N ALA A 49 -15.22 -11.78 10.98
CA ALA A 49 -15.73 -10.58 10.31
C ALA A 49 -14.93 -9.36 10.78
N PHE A 50 -14.85 -8.33 9.95
CA PHE A 50 -14.25 -7.05 10.35
C PHE A 50 -14.98 -5.88 9.70
N SER A 51 -14.88 -4.72 10.34
CA SER A 51 -15.30 -3.44 9.79
C SER A 51 -14.20 -2.41 10.02
N MET A 52 -13.97 -1.55 9.04
CA MET A 52 -12.99 -0.48 9.12
C MET A 52 -13.35 0.64 8.15
N CYS A 53 -12.79 1.83 8.37
CA CYS A 53 -12.78 2.88 7.38
C CYS A 53 -11.91 2.48 6.19
N ALA A 54 -12.28 2.84 4.97
CA ALA A 54 -11.51 2.50 3.77
C ALA A 54 -10.11 3.13 3.78
N HIS A 55 -9.97 4.27 4.47
CA HIS A 55 -8.70 5.01 4.60
C HIS A 55 -7.94 4.63 5.87
N ASN A 56 -7.87 3.35 6.20
CA ASN A 56 -7.15 2.84 7.37
C ASN A 56 -6.00 1.94 6.97
N GLY A 57 -4.85 2.05 7.65
CA GLY A 57 -3.64 1.30 7.34
C GLY A 57 -3.03 1.66 5.98
N THR A 58 -2.34 0.72 5.36
CA THR A 58 -1.79 0.91 4.01
C THR A 58 -2.88 0.73 2.97
N HIS A 59 -3.20 1.79 2.24
CA HIS A 59 -4.31 1.83 1.29
C HIS A 59 -3.99 2.71 0.09
N ILE A 60 -4.93 2.79 -0.83
CA ILE A 60 -4.88 3.62 -2.04
C ILE A 60 -6.05 4.60 -2.00
N ASP A 61 -5.76 5.87 -2.25
CA ASP A 61 -6.78 6.89 -2.46
C ASP A 61 -7.14 6.96 -3.94
N ALA A 62 -8.39 6.65 -4.25
CA ALA A 62 -8.92 6.88 -5.59
C ALA A 62 -9.27 8.37 -5.78
N PRO A 63 -9.24 8.91 -7.01
CA PRO A 63 -9.61 10.30 -7.27
C PRO A 63 -10.99 10.68 -6.71
N PHE A 64 -11.94 9.75 -6.66
CA PHE A 64 -13.27 9.96 -6.09
C PHE A 64 -13.24 10.37 -4.61
N HIS A 65 -12.15 10.12 -3.89
CA HIS A 65 -12.02 10.53 -2.49
C HIS A 65 -12.14 12.06 -2.32
N PHE A 66 -11.62 12.84 -3.27
CA PHE A 66 -11.64 14.30 -3.20
C PHE A 66 -12.32 14.98 -4.39
N LEU A 67 -12.66 14.24 -5.45
CA LEU A 67 -13.24 14.77 -6.69
C LEU A 67 -14.60 14.11 -6.93
N GLU A 68 -15.67 14.92 -7.01
CA GLU A 68 -17.04 14.43 -7.21
C GLU A 68 -17.17 13.54 -8.46
N ASP A 69 -16.49 13.93 -9.55
CA ASP A 69 -16.46 13.18 -10.82
C ASP A 69 -15.23 12.26 -10.94
N GLY A 70 -14.52 12.02 -9.82
CA GLY A 70 -13.33 11.20 -9.80
C GLY A 70 -13.65 9.72 -10.01
N LYS A 71 -12.69 8.99 -10.57
CA LYS A 71 -12.81 7.53 -10.69
C LYS A 71 -12.74 6.87 -9.32
N THR A 72 -13.59 5.86 -9.10
CA THR A 72 -13.49 4.93 -7.98
C THR A 72 -12.34 3.93 -8.21
N VAL A 73 -11.87 3.25 -7.17
CA VAL A 73 -10.71 2.35 -7.25
C VAL A 73 -10.92 1.20 -8.24
N ASP A 74 -12.14 0.69 -8.36
CA ASP A 74 -12.52 -0.37 -9.30
C ASP A 74 -12.54 0.08 -10.78
N ALA A 75 -12.57 1.40 -11.04
CA ALA A 75 -12.46 2.00 -12.35
C ALA A 75 -11.03 2.40 -12.76
N ILE A 76 -10.03 2.11 -11.92
CA ILE A 76 -8.62 2.39 -12.20
C ILE A 76 -7.96 1.10 -12.70
N ASN A 77 -7.19 1.19 -13.78
CA ASN A 77 -6.46 0.04 -14.31
C ASN A 77 -5.42 -0.47 -13.31
N LEU A 78 -5.29 -1.79 -13.19
CA LEU A 78 -4.33 -2.43 -12.26
C LEU A 78 -2.87 -2.03 -12.53
N GLU A 79 -2.53 -1.73 -13.77
CA GLU A 79 -1.19 -1.24 -14.14
C GLU A 79 -0.80 0.06 -13.43
N ALA A 80 -1.78 0.83 -12.92
CA ALA A 80 -1.49 2.02 -12.12
C ALA A 80 -0.85 1.66 -10.75
N PHE A 81 -1.08 0.45 -10.27
CA PHE A 81 -0.66 0.00 -8.93
C PHE A 81 0.56 -0.94 -8.96
N ILE A 82 1.02 -1.33 -10.16
CA ILE A 82 2.12 -2.27 -10.34
C ILE A 82 3.18 -1.64 -11.25
N GLY A 83 4.43 -1.63 -10.82
CA GLY A 83 5.51 -1.11 -11.63
C GLY A 83 6.81 -0.93 -10.87
N ASN A 84 7.82 -0.46 -11.58
CA ASN A 84 9.05 -0.04 -10.98
C ASN A 84 8.81 1.26 -10.20
N ALA A 85 9.39 1.37 -9.03
CA ALA A 85 9.29 2.54 -8.17
C ALA A 85 10.64 3.24 -8.02
N TYR A 86 10.61 4.56 -8.04
CA TYR A 86 11.71 5.38 -7.58
C TYR A 86 11.49 5.69 -6.10
N VAL A 87 12.50 5.41 -5.27
CA VAL A 87 12.45 5.74 -3.85
C VAL A 87 13.22 7.03 -3.62
N ALA A 88 12.50 8.08 -3.22
CA ALA A 88 13.08 9.35 -2.82
C ALA A 88 12.94 9.54 -1.31
N GLU A 89 13.98 10.06 -0.69
CA GLU A 89 13.97 10.44 0.72
C GLU A 89 13.55 11.91 0.86
N HIS A 90 12.59 12.18 1.73
CA HIS A 90 12.11 13.51 2.04
C HIS A 90 11.77 13.62 3.53
N HIS A 91 12.08 14.77 4.12
CA HIS A 91 11.79 15.03 5.53
C HIS A 91 10.72 16.11 5.66
N GLY A 92 9.61 15.78 6.29
CA GLY A 92 8.51 16.70 6.56
C GLY A 92 7.33 16.55 5.60
N ILE A 93 6.53 17.59 5.47
CA ILE A 93 5.34 17.59 4.61
C ILE A 93 5.75 17.65 3.15
N VAL A 94 5.33 16.67 2.37
CA VAL A 94 5.55 16.65 0.91
C VAL A 94 4.61 17.64 0.24
N THR A 95 5.18 18.56 -0.52
CA THR A 95 4.44 19.55 -1.30
C THR A 95 4.53 19.23 -2.80
N ARG A 96 3.73 19.95 -3.60
CA ARG A 96 3.80 19.85 -5.06
C ARG A 96 5.19 20.19 -5.60
N ASP A 97 5.86 21.16 -4.99
CA ASP A 97 7.17 21.64 -5.44
C ASP A 97 8.28 20.63 -5.14
N ASP A 98 8.10 19.79 -4.11
CA ASP A 98 9.01 18.69 -3.79
C ASP A 98 8.87 17.54 -4.79
N ALA A 99 7.67 17.30 -5.28
CA ALA A 99 7.38 16.22 -6.23
C ALA A 99 7.73 16.61 -7.68
N ALA A 100 7.60 17.88 -8.05
CA ALA A 100 7.78 18.36 -9.43
C ALA A 100 9.18 18.11 -10.04
N PRO A 101 10.31 18.22 -9.31
CA PRO A 101 11.65 17.99 -9.86
C PRO A 101 12.05 16.52 -9.91
N LEU A 102 11.26 15.60 -9.36
CA LEU A 102 11.59 14.17 -9.36
C LEU A 102 11.59 13.65 -10.80
N ASN A 103 12.78 13.42 -11.33
CA ASN A 103 12.94 12.78 -12.62
C ASN A 103 12.65 11.27 -12.45
N LEU A 104 11.45 10.86 -12.82
CA LEU A 104 10.92 9.53 -12.63
C LEU A 104 11.51 8.53 -13.64
N SER A 105 12.84 8.41 -13.66
CA SER A 105 13.55 7.39 -14.42
C SER A 105 14.17 6.38 -13.48
N CYS A 106 13.89 5.11 -13.70
CA CYS A 106 14.52 4.03 -12.99
C CYS A 106 15.99 3.88 -13.38
N SER A 107 16.80 3.13 -12.61
CA SER A 107 18.23 2.95 -12.83
C SER A 107 18.60 2.34 -14.20
N ASP A 108 17.65 1.66 -14.84
CA ASP A 108 17.78 1.09 -16.19
C ASP A 108 17.33 2.05 -17.30
N GLY A 109 16.94 3.30 -16.95
CA GLY A 109 16.45 4.31 -17.88
C GLY A 109 14.96 4.15 -18.26
N SER A 110 14.25 3.16 -17.74
CA SER A 110 12.82 3.03 -17.94
C SER A 110 12.03 4.05 -17.11
N PRO A 111 10.82 4.45 -17.54
CA PRO A 111 9.98 5.34 -16.74
C PRO A 111 9.53 4.62 -15.47
N CYS A 112 9.72 5.26 -14.31
CA CYS A 112 9.14 4.81 -13.07
C CYS A 112 7.66 5.22 -13.00
N ARG A 113 6.80 4.31 -12.57
CA ARG A 113 5.35 4.55 -12.45
C ARG A 113 4.93 5.00 -11.07
N ALA A 114 5.76 4.80 -10.06
CA ALA A 114 5.48 5.18 -8.69
C ALA A 114 6.69 5.84 -8.06
N VAL A 115 6.43 6.82 -7.21
CA VAL A 115 7.43 7.45 -6.34
C VAL A 115 7.07 7.09 -4.91
N LEU A 116 8.00 6.43 -4.23
CA LEU A 116 7.92 6.25 -2.79
C LEU A 116 8.70 7.40 -2.16
N ILE A 117 8.02 8.16 -1.32
CA ILE A 117 8.64 9.23 -0.53
C ILE A 117 8.56 8.79 0.92
N ASP A 118 9.72 8.64 1.55
CA ASP A 118 9.82 8.38 2.98
C ASP A 118 9.82 9.74 3.71
N THR A 119 8.83 9.95 4.55
CA THR A 119 8.72 11.14 5.41
C THR A 119 9.04 10.72 6.83
N ILE A 120 10.28 10.92 7.25
CA ILE A 120 10.74 10.66 8.63
C ILE A 120 10.67 11.96 9.44
#